data_6a1fd672830e0976299f49849d86d2b9
#
_entry.id   6a1fd672830e0976299f49849d86d2b9
#
_cell.length_a   1.000
_cell.length_b   1.000
_cell.length_c   1.000
_cell.angle_alpha   90.00
_cell.angle_beta   90.00
_cell.angle_gamma   90.00
#
_symmetry.space_group_name_H-M   'P 1'
#
loop_
_entity.id
_entity.type
_entity.pdbx_description
1 polymer ?
#
loop_
_entity_poly.entity_id
_entity_poly.type
_entity_poly.pdbx_seq_one_letter_code
_entity_poly.pdbx_strand_id
1 'polypeptide(L)'
;LVPLVAKVKIVREKMVELQREFAKNNSIVMDGRDIASVVFPNATLKIFLTASLDERARRRKLDLEKRGEYIDIDILKNDILKRDKIDMEREESPLIKVEDAVVIDTTGHNISDDVNTITELLKRRTEI
;
A
#
# COMPACT_ATOMS: atom_id res chain seq x y z
N LEU A 1 -14.18 5.88 -5.61
CA LEU A 1 -14.96 6.23 -4.40
C LEU A 1 -14.12 6.17 -3.13
N VAL A 2 -13.30 5.10 -2.96
CA VAL A 2 -12.42 4.94 -1.78
C VAL A 2 -11.52 6.15 -1.52
N PRO A 3 -10.81 6.73 -2.52
CA PRO A 3 -9.97 7.91 -2.26
C PRO A 3 -10.76 9.13 -1.74
N LEU A 4 -12.01 9.30 -2.15
CA LEU A 4 -12.86 10.40 -1.70
C LEU A 4 -13.33 10.18 -0.26
N VAL A 5 -13.78 8.98 0.07
CA VAL A 5 -14.20 8.61 1.44
C VAL A 5 -13.03 8.73 2.41
N ALA A 6 -11.82 8.35 2.00
CA ALA A 6 -10.62 8.42 2.83
C ALA A 6 -10.18 9.85 3.20
N LYS A 7 -10.73 10.88 2.54
CA LYS A 7 -10.49 12.29 2.90
C LYS A 7 -11.33 12.75 4.10
N VAL A 8 -12.36 12.02 4.46
CA VAL A 8 -13.24 12.41 5.56
C VAL A 8 -12.60 12.03 6.89
N LYS A 9 -12.26 13.03 7.72
CA LYS A 9 -11.50 12.85 8.96
C LYS A 9 -12.16 11.86 9.94
N ILE A 10 -13.45 12.02 10.20
CA ILE A 10 -14.18 11.15 11.13
C ILE A 10 -14.14 9.68 10.69
N VAL A 11 -14.29 9.43 9.39
CA VAL A 11 -14.21 8.08 8.82
C VAL A 11 -12.82 7.50 9.03
N ARG A 12 -11.78 8.31 8.80
CA ARG A 12 -10.39 7.89 8.98
C ARG A 12 -10.09 7.55 10.43
N GLU A 13 -10.50 8.39 11.36
CA GLU A 13 -10.29 8.15 12.81
C GLU A 13 -10.96 6.86 13.25
N LYS A 14 -12.17 6.59 12.80
CA LYS A 14 -12.89 5.36 13.12
C LYS A 14 -12.20 4.13 12.53
N MET A 15 -11.72 4.22 11.32
CA MET A 15 -10.96 3.13 10.67
C MET A 15 -9.67 2.81 11.41
N VAL A 16 -8.92 3.83 11.83
CA VAL A 16 -7.70 3.64 12.62
C VAL A 16 -8.00 2.95 13.95
N GLU A 17 -9.04 3.36 14.64
CA GLU A 17 -9.48 2.75 15.89
C GLU A 17 -9.78 1.26 15.71
N LEU A 18 -10.56 0.91 14.70
CA LEU A 18 -10.93 -0.48 14.40
C LEU A 18 -9.70 -1.33 14.03
N GLN A 19 -8.79 -0.79 13.24
CA GLN A 19 -7.57 -1.49 12.84
C GLN A 19 -6.67 -1.76 14.05
N ARG A 20 -6.49 -0.80 14.94
CA ARG A 20 -5.71 -0.96 16.16
C ARG A 20 -6.33 -1.97 17.12
N GLU A 21 -7.63 -1.97 17.24
CA GLU A 21 -8.34 -2.92 18.08
C GLU A 21 -8.16 -4.36 17.58
N PHE A 22 -8.23 -4.55 16.28
CA PHE A 22 -8.00 -5.86 15.66
C PHE A 22 -6.61 -6.43 15.95
N ALA A 23 -5.61 -5.56 16.09
CA ALA A 23 -4.23 -5.96 16.32
C ALA A 23 -3.87 -6.25 17.78
N LYS A 24 -4.72 -5.89 18.75
CA LYS A 24 -4.39 -5.98 20.19
C LYS A 24 -3.89 -7.34 20.65
N ASN A 25 -4.50 -8.41 20.16
CA ASN A 25 -4.20 -9.77 20.61
C ASN A 25 -3.77 -10.70 19.46
N ASN A 26 -3.40 -10.14 18.33
CA ASN A 26 -3.06 -10.89 17.14
C ASN A 26 -1.80 -10.37 16.47
N SER A 27 -1.01 -11.28 15.90
CA SER A 27 -0.03 -10.89 14.89
C SER A 27 -0.76 -10.65 13.58
N ILE A 28 -0.49 -9.52 12.94
CA ILE A 28 -1.19 -9.13 11.72
C ILE A 28 -0.25 -8.62 10.65
N VAL A 29 -0.70 -8.73 9.42
CA VAL A 29 -0.10 -8.07 8.26
C VAL A 29 -1.19 -7.17 7.65
N MET A 30 -0.88 -5.91 7.48
CA MET A 30 -1.81 -4.94 6.89
C MET A 30 -1.16 -4.18 5.76
N ASP A 31 -1.96 -3.83 4.78
CA ASP A 31 -1.58 -2.93 3.70
C ASP A 31 -2.50 -1.70 3.67
N GLY A 32 -1.99 -0.60 3.14
CA GLY A 32 -2.72 0.66 3.06
C GLY A 32 -1.77 1.82 2.78
N ARG A 33 -2.29 3.04 2.87
CA ARG A 33 -1.52 4.26 2.60
C ARG A 33 -0.87 4.83 3.85
N ASP A 34 -1.49 4.68 5.00
CA ASP A 34 -1.07 5.30 6.26
C ASP A 34 -0.81 4.30 7.38
N ILE A 35 -0.71 3.01 7.07
CA ILE A 35 -0.56 1.97 8.10
C ILE A 35 0.73 2.17 8.89
N ALA A 36 1.85 2.40 8.22
CA ALA A 36 3.15 2.56 8.87
C ALA A 36 3.35 3.95 9.50
N SER A 37 2.64 4.97 9.02
CA SER A 37 2.79 6.34 9.52
C SER A 37 1.81 6.70 10.63
N VAL A 38 0.56 6.25 10.53
CA VAL A 38 -0.52 6.65 11.45
C VAL A 38 -1.02 5.48 12.29
N VAL A 39 -1.39 4.37 11.68
CA VAL A 39 -2.07 3.27 12.38
C VAL A 39 -1.12 2.52 13.30
N PHE A 40 0.01 2.07 12.77
CA PHE A 40 1.02 1.32 13.50
C PHE A 40 2.42 1.91 13.33
N PRO A 41 2.68 3.08 13.92
CA PRO A 41 3.99 3.73 13.79
C PRO A 41 5.13 2.94 14.45
N ASN A 42 4.81 1.99 15.32
CA ASN A 42 5.77 1.11 16.00
C ASN A 42 5.73 -0.34 15.51
N ALA A 43 5.26 -0.57 14.30
CA ALA A 43 5.21 -1.92 13.72
C ALA A 43 6.60 -2.57 13.69
N THR A 44 6.64 -3.89 13.88
CA THR A 44 7.87 -4.69 13.85
C THR A 44 8.60 -4.54 12.52
N LEU A 45 7.88 -4.55 11.42
CA LEU A 45 8.42 -4.37 10.08
C LEU A 45 7.50 -3.45 9.29
N LYS A 46 8.08 -2.40 8.73
CA LYS A 46 7.38 -1.46 7.84
C LYS A 46 7.99 -1.57 6.45
N ILE A 47 7.13 -1.73 5.47
CA ILE A 47 7.53 -1.87 4.08
C ILE A 47 6.83 -0.82 3.23
N PHE A 48 7.59 -0.15 2.38
CA PHE A 48 7.07 0.74 1.35
C PHE A 48 7.24 0.06 0.00
N LEU A 49 6.12 -0.43 -0.55
CA LEU A 49 6.12 -1.07 -1.85
C LEU A 49 6.06 -0.03 -2.96
N THR A 50 6.89 -0.20 -3.97
CA THR A 50 6.91 0.66 -5.15
C THR A 50 7.07 -0.16 -6.42
N ALA A 51 6.71 0.44 -7.53
CA ALA A 51 6.94 -0.09 -8.87
C ALA A 51 6.87 1.08 -9.86
N SER A 52 7.50 0.93 -11.01
CA SER A 52 7.42 1.95 -12.05
C SER A 52 5.96 2.19 -12.50
N LEU A 53 5.67 3.39 -12.98
CA LEU A 53 4.35 3.71 -13.51
C LEU A 53 3.95 2.76 -14.64
N ASP A 54 4.88 2.46 -15.55
CA ASP A 54 4.65 1.54 -16.67
C ASP A 54 4.29 0.15 -16.18
N GLU A 55 5.00 -0.37 -15.19
CA GLU A 55 4.72 -1.68 -14.61
C GLU A 55 3.37 -1.72 -13.89
N ARG A 56 3.05 -0.68 -13.13
CA ARG A 56 1.77 -0.57 -12.44
C ARG A 56 0.59 -0.53 -13.41
N ALA A 57 0.74 0.24 -14.49
CA ALA A 57 -0.26 0.32 -15.55
C ALA A 57 -0.42 -1.02 -16.28
N ARG A 58 0.69 -1.71 -16.55
CA ARG A 58 0.67 -3.04 -17.17
C ARG A 58 -0.08 -4.05 -16.30
N ARG A 59 0.20 -4.07 -15.01
CA ARG A 59 -0.48 -4.96 -14.04
C ARG A 59 -1.98 -4.66 -14.00
N ARG A 60 -2.35 -3.39 -13.95
CA ARG A 60 -3.75 -2.96 -13.94
C ARG A 60 -4.47 -3.37 -15.22
N LYS A 61 -3.81 -3.19 -16.36
CA LYS A 61 -4.36 -3.59 -17.65
C LYS A 61 -4.65 -5.09 -17.71
N LEU A 62 -3.71 -5.93 -17.27
CA LEU A 62 -3.90 -7.38 -17.21
C LEU A 62 -5.07 -7.78 -16.32
N ASP A 63 -5.21 -7.18 -15.14
CA ASP A 63 -6.30 -7.45 -14.23
C ASP A 63 -7.66 -7.09 -14.84
N LEU A 64 -7.75 -5.96 -15.53
CA LEU A 64 -8.97 -5.52 -16.20
C LEU A 64 -9.33 -6.43 -17.37
N GLU A 65 -8.35 -6.86 -18.17
CA GLU A 65 -8.56 -7.79 -19.28
C GLU A 65 -9.11 -9.13 -18.81
N LYS A 66 -8.67 -9.61 -17.66
CA LYS A 66 -9.22 -10.83 -17.04
C LYS A 66 -10.70 -10.68 -16.69
N ARG A 67 -11.17 -9.46 -16.48
CA ARG A 67 -12.59 -9.14 -16.21
C ARG A 67 -13.36 -8.79 -17.48
N GLY A 68 -12.74 -8.89 -18.65
CA GLY A 68 -13.35 -8.52 -19.93
C GLY A 68 -13.32 -7.03 -20.24
N GLU A 69 -12.56 -6.23 -19.49
CA GLU A 69 -12.42 -4.81 -19.71
C GLU A 69 -11.11 -4.49 -20.43
N TYR A 70 -11.19 -3.75 -21.52
CA TYR A 70 -10.05 -3.40 -22.36
C TYR A 70 -9.93 -1.88 -22.42
N ILE A 71 -8.97 -1.35 -21.65
CA ILE A 71 -8.73 0.10 -21.53
C ILE A 71 -7.33 0.41 -22.03
N ASP A 72 -7.19 1.53 -22.75
CA ASP A 72 -5.91 2.01 -23.24
C ASP A 72 -4.94 2.25 -22.09
N ILE A 73 -3.67 1.87 -22.29
CA ILE A 73 -2.65 1.96 -21.23
C ILE A 73 -2.37 3.40 -20.81
N ASP A 74 -2.46 4.37 -21.72
CA ASP A 74 -2.22 5.78 -21.40
C ASP A 74 -3.34 6.33 -20.49
N ILE A 75 -4.57 5.88 -20.68
CA ILE A 75 -5.68 6.21 -19.79
C ILE A 75 -5.42 5.64 -18.41
N LEU A 76 -4.98 4.41 -18.31
CA LEU A 76 -4.65 3.76 -17.04
C LEU A 76 -3.50 4.46 -16.32
N LYS A 77 -2.46 4.88 -17.04
CA LYS A 77 -1.34 5.65 -16.47
C LYS A 77 -1.84 6.96 -15.85
N ASN A 78 -2.70 7.69 -16.56
CA ASN A 78 -3.25 8.95 -16.06
C ASN A 78 -4.11 8.73 -14.82
N ASP A 79 -4.92 7.69 -14.80
CA ASP A 79 -5.75 7.35 -13.64
C ASP A 79 -4.90 7.00 -12.42
N ILE A 80 -3.83 6.24 -12.62
CA ILE A 80 -2.88 5.89 -11.55
C ILE A 80 -2.23 7.15 -10.99
N LEU A 81 -1.75 8.05 -11.85
CA LEU A 81 -1.13 9.30 -11.42
C LEU A 81 -2.09 10.19 -10.62
N LYS A 82 -3.35 10.29 -11.05
CA LYS A 82 -4.37 11.06 -10.31
C LYS A 82 -4.62 10.47 -8.94
N ARG A 83 -4.71 9.17 -8.84
CA ARG A 83 -4.95 8.46 -7.57
C ARG A 83 -3.76 8.62 -6.63
N ASP A 84 -2.53 8.48 -7.13
CA ASP A 84 -1.32 8.71 -6.34
C ASP A 84 -1.28 10.13 -5.78
N LYS A 85 -1.63 11.12 -6.59
CA LYS A 85 -1.69 12.50 -6.17
C LYS A 85 -2.70 12.71 -5.04
N ILE A 86 -3.89 12.13 -5.14
CA ILE A 86 -4.90 12.18 -4.09
C ILE A 86 -4.36 11.56 -2.80
N ASP A 87 -3.73 10.39 -2.88
CA ASP A 87 -3.19 9.68 -1.73
C ASP A 87 -2.06 10.45 -1.04
N MET A 88 -1.18 11.09 -1.81
CA MET A 88 -0.01 11.79 -1.28
C MET A 88 -0.33 13.20 -0.75
N GLU A 89 -1.30 13.88 -1.35
CA GLU A 89 -1.62 15.27 -1.03
C GLU A 89 -2.81 15.45 -0.08
N ARG A 90 -3.49 14.36 0.29
CA ARG A 90 -4.63 14.47 1.22
C ARG A 90 -4.17 15.00 2.57
N GLU A 91 -5.00 15.84 3.21
CA GLU A 91 -4.69 16.46 4.49
C GLU A 91 -4.65 15.44 5.64
N GLU A 92 -5.54 14.46 5.62
CA GLU A 92 -5.63 13.42 6.63
C GLU A 92 -4.93 12.14 6.16
N SER A 93 -3.93 11.71 6.91
CA SER A 93 -3.21 10.45 6.70
C SER A 93 -2.74 10.22 5.25
N PRO A 94 -1.92 11.12 4.68
CA PRO A 94 -1.44 10.95 3.31
C PRO A 94 -0.54 9.73 3.17
N LEU A 95 -0.38 9.25 1.94
CA LEU A 95 0.62 8.24 1.62
C LEU A 95 2.01 8.86 1.73
N ILE A 96 2.78 8.43 2.71
CA ILE A 96 4.18 8.83 2.89
C ILE A 96 5.06 7.61 3.17
N LYS A 97 6.30 7.69 2.71
CA LYS A 97 7.32 6.72 3.11
C LYS A 97 7.91 7.18 4.44
N VAL A 98 7.71 6.39 5.49
CA VAL A 98 8.32 6.67 6.79
C VAL A 98 9.81 6.32 6.78
N GLU A 99 10.58 6.98 7.64
CA GLU A 99 12.04 6.88 7.65
C GLU A 99 12.55 5.46 7.87
N ASP A 100 11.90 4.71 8.75
CA ASP A 100 12.30 3.34 9.10
C ASP A 100 11.67 2.25 8.20
N ALA A 101 10.98 2.63 7.13
CA ALA A 101 10.42 1.67 6.18
C ALA A 101 11.47 1.14 5.21
N VAL A 102 11.43 -0.15 4.95
CA VAL A 102 12.23 -0.79 3.89
C VAL A 102 11.51 -0.59 2.57
N VAL A 103 12.19 -0.01 1.59
CA VAL A 103 11.64 0.15 0.24
C VAL A 103 11.86 -1.13 -0.56
N ILE A 104 10.80 -1.65 -1.13
CA ILE A 104 10.87 -2.79 -2.05
C ILE A 104 10.29 -2.34 -3.39
N ASP A 105 11.16 -2.28 -4.40
CA ASP A 105 10.74 -2.04 -5.79
C ASP A 105 10.35 -3.37 -6.42
N THR A 106 9.08 -3.54 -6.70
CA THR A 106 8.53 -4.79 -7.23
C THR A 106 8.55 -4.88 -8.75
N THR A 107 9.09 -3.87 -9.44
CA THR A 107 9.19 -3.85 -10.90
C THR A 107 9.99 -5.07 -11.39
N GLY A 108 9.40 -5.85 -12.29
CA GLY A 108 10.03 -7.06 -12.85
C GLY A 108 10.02 -8.27 -11.93
N HIS A 109 9.48 -8.17 -10.72
CA HIS A 109 9.38 -9.29 -9.80
C HIS A 109 8.03 -9.99 -9.91
N ASN A 110 7.99 -11.28 -9.59
CA ASN A 110 6.74 -11.99 -9.36
C ASN A 110 6.37 -11.92 -7.86
N ILE A 111 5.14 -12.31 -7.53
CA ILE A 111 4.65 -12.29 -6.15
C ILE A 111 5.52 -13.14 -5.23
N SER A 112 5.97 -14.28 -5.71
CA SER A 112 6.81 -15.22 -4.94
C SER A 112 8.14 -14.59 -4.50
N ASP A 113 8.77 -13.81 -5.38
CA ASP A 113 10.02 -13.10 -5.07
C ASP A 113 9.81 -12.10 -3.94
N ASP A 114 8.74 -11.33 -4.00
CA ASP A 114 8.45 -10.30 -3.01
C ASP A 114 8.06 -10.91 -1.66
N VAL A 115 7.28 -11.98 -1.66
CA VAL A 115 6.92 -12.72 -0.44
C VAL A 115 8.17 -13.28 0.24
N ASN A 116 9.09 -13.85 -0.53
CA ASN A 116 10.34 -14.37 0.01
C ASN A 116 11.20 -13.28 0.62
N THR A 117 11.32 -12.14 -0.04
CA THR A 117 12.06 -10.98 0.47
C THR A 117 11.47 -10.49 1.79
N ILE A 118 10.16 -10.31 1.85
CA ILE A 118 9.46 -9.85 3.05
C ILE A 118 9.61 -10.87 4.19
N THR A 119 9.49 -12.16 3.90
CA THR A 119 9.63 -13.22 4.89
C THR A 119 11.05 -13.22 5.50
N GLU A 120 12.09 -13.06 4.69
CA GLU A 120 13.46 -12.97 5.18
C GLU A 120 13.68 -11.73 6.05
N LEU A 121 13.15 -10.58 5.65
CA LEU A 121 13.22 -9.36 6.46
C LEU A 121 12.52 -9.53 7.81
N LEU A 122 11.37 -10.17 7.83
CA LEU A 122 10.62 -10.42 9.05
C LEU A 122 11.39 -11.36 9.99
N LYS A 123 11.97 -12.42 9.46
CA LYS A 123 12.80 -13.35 10.24
C LYS A 123 13.97 -12.62 10.92
N ARG A 124 14.66 -11.74 10.21
CA ARG A 124 15.77 -10.94 10.76
C ARG A 124 15.32 -10.02 11.89
N ARG A 125 14.09 -9.50 11.82
CA ARG A 125 13.53 -8.59 12.84
C ARG A 125 13.01 -9.32 14.07
N THR A 126 12.63 -10.58 13.94
CA THR A 126 12.02 -11.38 15.01
C THR A 126 12.98 -12.39 15.64
N GLU A 127 14.08 -12.70 15.00
CA GLU A 127 15.15 -13.51 15.58
C GLU A 127 15.96 -12.69 16.60
N ILE A 128 16.08 -13.24 17.77
CA ILE A 128 16.82 -12.64 18.87
C ILE A 128 18.17 -13.35 19.01
#